data_83b61180bdaab62fbfb4ad9b2e871451
#
_entry.id   83b61180bdaab62fbfb4ad9b2e871451
#
_cell.length_a   1.000
_cell.length_b   1.000
_cell.length_c   1.000
_cell.angle_alpha   90.00
_cell.angle_beta   90.00
_cell.angle_gamma   90.00
#
_symmetry.space_group_name_H-M   'P 1'
#
loop_
_entity.id
_entity.type
_entity.pdbx_description
1 polymer ?
#
loop_
_entity_poly.entity_id
_entity_poly.type
_entity_poly.pdbx_seq_one_letter_code
_entity_poly.pdbx_strand_id
1 'polypeptide(L)'
;MLVKCVLLGLFTLAVFFPRPDQLVRQIPRWKNPDSLIETNAPFLTEINQKIDEQLKPEATKNEEMKAVERFVYREIKYGYDWDVWGNTDYWPTLAEVWQNKREDCDGQAVLTASILRSRGFTDVRIVGNLSHVWVAAGTNEVMSPQADKNFQRVDGKLKVRLPGAKTFLLTWAHINKFPAARSLLLLLAVLILTLHPVWDVKQWWMTFGIGAAGLLLLYDWGGKYLQSSAVGASLGFWTGNLLVLLAIGLAYYTKRPANQPG
;
A
#
# COMPACT_ATOMS: atom_id res chain seq x y z
N MET A 1 19.19 -25.06 5.46
CA MET A 1 18.98 -23.63 5.27
C MET A 1 17.98 -23.33 4.13
N LEU A 2 18.15 -23.85 2.92
CA LEU A 2 17.27 -23.62 1.77
C LEU A 2 15.78 -23.91 2.07
N VAL A 3 15.45 -25.06 2.64
CA VAL A 3 14.07 -25.44 2.99
C VAL A 3 13.41 -24.42 3.92
N LYS A 4 14.12 -23.95 4.95
CA LYS A 4 13.59 -22.92 5.85
C LYS A 4 13.30 -21.60 5.13
N CYS A 5 14.19 -21.19 4.21
CA CYS A 5 13.96 -19.99 3.39
C CYS A 5 12.74 -20.14 2.46
N VAL A 6 12.59 -21.31 1.83
CA VAL A 6 11.42 -21.60 0.98
C VAL A 6 10.14 -21.61 1.79
N LEU A 7 10.12 -22.26 2.95
CA LEU A 7 8.95 -22.29 3.84
C LEU A 7 8.58 -20.89 4.33
N LEU A 8 9.57 -20.07 4.72
CA LEU A 8 9.33 -18.68 5.11
C LEU A 8 8.78 -17.86 3.94
N GLY A 9 9.34 -18.03 2.75
CA GLY A 9 8.85 -17.35 1.54
C GLY A 9 7.39 -17.72 1.21
N LEU A 10 7.05 -19.00 1.24
CA LEU A 10 5.68 -19.47 1.01
C LEU A 10 4.71 -18.97 2.09
N PHE A 11 5.13 -19.02 3.36
CA PHE A 11 4.33 -18.50 4.47
C PHE A 11 4.11 -16.98 4.36
N THR A 12 5.16 -16.23 4.03
CA THR A 12 5.08 -14.78 3.81
C THR A 12 4.11 -14.47 2.67
N LEU A 13 4.21 -15.20 1.56
CA LEU A 13 3.30 -15.06 0.43
C LEU A 13 1.85 -15.34 0.84
N ALA A 14 1.61 -16.40 1.61
CA ALA A 14 0.27 -16.73 2.09
C ALA A 14 -0.30 -15.70 3.07
N VAL A 15 0.55 -15.05 3.88
CA VAL A 15 0.13 -13.99 4.81
C VAL A 15 -0.19 -12.69 4.06
N PHE A 16 0.60 -12.35 3.04
CA PHE A 16 0.38 -11.15 2.24
C PHE A 16 -0.75 -11.32 1.22
N PHE A 17 -0.85 -12.49 0.60
CA PHE A 17 -1.80 -12.80 -0.46
C PHE A 17 -2.59 -14.08 -0.13
N PRO A 18 -3.46 -14.06 0.90
CA PRO A 18 -4.27 -15.22 1.26
C PRO A 18 -5.29 -15.61 0.17
N ARG A 19 -5.51 -14.75 -0.82
CA ARG A 19 -6.33 -15.02 -2.01
C ARG A 19 -5.46 -15.14 -3.25
N PRO A 20 -4.94 -16.33 -3.56
CA PRO A 20 -4.00 -16.53 -4.67
C PRO A 20 -4.64 -16.31 -6.05
N ASP A 21 -5.95 -16.51 -6.19
CA ASP A 21 -6.69 -16.21 -7.42
C ASP A 21 -6.63 -14.72 -7.78
N GLN A 22 -6.74 -13.84 -6.79
CA GLN A 22 -6.59 -12.41 -6.98
C GLN A 22 -5.15 -12.03 -7.32
N LEU A 23 -4.15 -12.67 -6.69
CA LEU A 23 -2.75 -12.43 -7.00
C LEU A 23 -2.43 -12.75 -8.47
N VAL A 24 -2.95 -13.85 -9.01
CA VAL A 24 -2.77 -14.19 -10.43
C VAL A 24 -3.39 -13.12 -11.34
N ARG A 25 -4.59 -12.63 -11.03
CA ARG A 25 -5.24 -11.55 -11.78
C ARG A 25 -4.50 -10.21 -11.70
N GLN A 26 -3.78 -9.99 -10.62
CA GLN A 26 -3.03 -8.77 -10.34
C GLN A 26 -1.81 -8.57 -11.26
N ILE A 27 -1.11 -9.65 -11.63
CA ILE A 27 0.15 -9.58 -12.39
C ILE A 27 0.03 -8.76 -13.70
N PRO A 28 -0.98 -8.96 -14.57
CA PRO A 28 -1.14 -8.13 -15.76
C PRO A 28 -1.53 -6.68 -15.44
N ARG A 29 -2.26 -6.45 -14.34
CA ARG A 29 -2.71 -5.11 -13.92
C ARG A 29 -1.53 -4.26 -13.45
N TRP A 30 -0.58 -4.81 -12.69
CA TRP A 30 0.67 -4.14 -12.33
C TRP A 30 1.50 -3.73 -13.55
N LYS A 31 1.52 -4.55 -14.59
CA LYS A 31 2.24 -4.24 -15.83
C LYS A 31 1.59 -3.13 -16.64
N ASN A 32 0.28 -3.03 -16.58
CA ASN A 32 -0.50 -2.04 -17.32
C ASN A 32 -1.73 -1.54 -16.54
N PRO A 33 -1.54 -0.65 -15.55
CA PRO A 33 -2.66 -0.08 -14.80
C PRO A 33 -3.71 0.60 -15.67
N ASP A 34 -3.27 1.25 -16.76
CA ASP A 34 -4.17 1.95 -17.68
C ASP A 34 -5.16 1.01 -18.39
N SER A 35 -4.91 -0.31 -18.39
CA SER A 35 -5.86 -1.29 -18.94
C SER A 35 -7.13 -1.45 -18.09
N LEU A 36 -7.14 -0.92 -16.87
CA LEU A 36 -8.30 -0.89 -15.98
C LEU A 36 -9.24 0.30 -16.23
N ILE A 37 -8.81 1.25 -17.08
CA ILE A 37 -9.59 2.43 -17.42
C ILE A 37 -10.67 2.04 -18.45
N GLU A 38 -11.92 2.08 -18.03
CA GLU A 38 -13.08 1.75 -18.84
C GLU A 38 -13.94 2.99 -19.07
N THR A 39 -14.48 3.16 -20.27
CA THR A 39 -15.33 4.33 -20.65
C THR A 39 -16.79 3.96 -20.90
N ASN A 40 -17.08 2.68 -21.05
CA ASN A 40 -18.38 2.20 -21.54
C ASN A 40 -19.22 1.54 -20.42
N ALA A 41 -18.81 1.63 -19.15
CA ALA A 41 -19.60 1.08 -18.06
C ALA A 41 -20.94 1.84 -17.91
N PRO A 42 -22.10 1.15 -17.86
CA PRO A 42 -23.41 1.80 -17.88
C PRO A 42 -23.61 2.83 -16.77
N PHE A 43 -23.06 2.58 -15.58
CA PHE A 43 -23.18 3.48 -14.43
C PHE A 43 -22.37 4.79 -14.57
N LEU A 44 -21.43 4.89 -15.53
CA LEU A 44 -20.70 6.13 -15.79
C LEU A 44 -21.62 7.24 -16.31
N THR A 45 -22.70 6.89 -17.02
CA THR A 45 -23.71 7.87 -17.48
C THR A 45 -24.37 8.57 -16.29
N GLU A 46 -24.80 7.80 -15.29
CA GLU A 46 -25.40 8.35 -14.07
C GLU A 46 -24.38 9.17 -13.26
N ILE A 47 -23.13 8.69 -13.18
CA ILE A 47 -22.04 9.41 -12.51
C ILE A 47 -21.81 10.76 -13.18
N ASN A 48 -21.68 10.77 -14.49
CA ASN A 48 -21.44 11.99 -15.25
C ASN A 48 -22.57 13.00 -15.07
N GLN A 49 -23.83 12.56 -15.08
CA GLN A 49 -24.99 13.42 -14.80
C GLN A 49 -24.90 14.04 -13.39
N LYS A 50 -24.60 13.25 -12.36
CA LYS A 50 -24.44 13.77 -10.99
C LYS A 50 -23.29 14.76 -10.85
N ILE A 51 -22.23 14.63 -11.65
CA ILE A 51 -21.13 15.58 -11.68
C ILE A 51 -21.57 16.87 -12.40
N ASP A 52 -22.30 16.75 -13.53
CA ASP A 52 -22.79 17.90 -14.29
C ASP A 52 -23.75 18.76 -13.47
N GLU A 53 -24.60 18.17 -12.64
CA GLU A 53 -25.51 18.88 -11.72
C GLU A 53 -24.74 19.76 -10.69
N GLN A 54 -23.47 19.50 -10.46
CA GLN A 54 -22.61 20.24 -9.53
C GLN A 54 -21.73 21.28 -10.23
N LEU A 55 -21.70 21.26 -11.57
CA LEU A 55 -20.87 22.14 -12.38
C LEU A 55 -21.68 23.31 -12.90
N LYS A 56 -21.03 24.47 -13.03
CA LYS A 56 -21.60 25.60 -13.74
C LYS A 56 -21.50 25.34 -15.26
N PRO A 57 -22.40 25.92 -16.06
CA PRO A 57 -22.39 25.72 -17.52
C PRO A 57 -21.07 26.08 -18.23
N GLU A 58 -20.29 26.98 -17.62
CA GLU A 58 -19.00 27.46 -18.16
C GLU A 58 -17.80 26.91 -17.36
N ALA A 59 -17.96 25.75 -16.70
CA ALA A 59 -16.90 25.17 -15.89
C ALA A 59 -15.65 24.87 -16.73
N THR A 60 -14.51 25.27 -16.22
CA THR A 60 -13.20 24.97 -16.81
C THR A 60 -12.86 23.50 -16.63
N LYS A 61 -11.94 22.96 -17.46
CA LYS A 61 -11.43 21.59 -17.29
C LYS A 61 -10.86 21.33 -15.89
N ASN A 62 -10.25 22.33 -15.27
CA ASN A 62 -9.74 22.21 -13.89
C ASN A 62 -10.88 22.10 -12.87
N GLU A 63 -11.95 22.84 -13.02
CA GLU A 63 -13.14 22.73 -12.15
C GLU A 63 -13.82 21.38 -12.33
N GLU A 64 -13.87 20.88 -13.55
CA GLU A 64 -14.38 19.55 -13.86
C GLU A 64 -13.54 18.45 -13.20
N MET A 65 -12.22 18.49 -13.32
CA MET A 65 -11.33 17.54 -12.63
C MET A 65 -11.52 17.55 -11.11
N LYS A 66 -11.64 18.75 -10.50
CA LYS A 66 -11.91 18.87 -9.05
C LYS A 66 -13.31 18.37 -8.67
N ALA A 67 -14.30 18.50 -9.55
CA ALA A 67 -15.63 17.94 -9.31
C ALA A 67 -15.60 16.40 -9.33
N VAL A 68 -14.87 15.81 -10.27
CA VAL A 68 -14.63 14.36 -10.34
C VAL A 68 -13.92 13.88 -9.08
N GLU A 69 -12.85 14.55 -8.65
CA GLU A 69 -12.11 14.22 -7.42
C GLU A 69 -13.03 14.23 -6.19
N ARG A 70 -13.79 15.32 -6.00
CA ARG A 70 -14.75 15.42 -4.88
C ARG A 70 -15.82 14.35 -4.94
N PHE A 71 -16.31 14.02 -6.13
CA PHE A 71 -17.29 12.95 -6.33
C PHE A 71 -16.73 11.61 -5.87
N VAL A 72 -15.53 11.25 -6.34
CA VAL A 72 -14.90 9.96 -5.99
C VAL A 72 -14.66 9.85 -4.49
N TYR A 73 -14.08 10.87 -3.85
CA TYR A 73 -13.86 10.85 -2.39
C TYR A 73 -15.14 10.79 -1.56
N ARG A 74 -16.26 11.31 -2.08
CA ARG A 74 -17.55 11.23 -1.41
C ARG A 74 -18.19 9.84 -1.56
N GLU A 75 -18.14 9.27 -2.76
CA GLU A 75 -18.82 8.03 -3.09
C GLU A 75 -18.02 6.77 -2.69
N ILE A 76 -16.70 6.84 -2.74
CA ILE A 76 -15.81 5.73 -2.45
C ILE A 76 -15.09 6.01 -1.12
N LYS A 77 -15.50 5.31 -0.08
CA LYS A 77 -14.85 5.41 1.22
C LYS A 77 -13.45 4.81 1.17
N TYR A 78 -12.49 5.45 1.82
CA TYR A 78 -11.15 4.89 1.90
C TYR A 78 -11.13 3.57 2.70
N GLY A 79 -10.47 2.57 2.17
CA GLY A 79 -10.27 1.28 2.83
C GLY A 79 -9.06 0.60 2.24
N TYR A 80 -8.17 0.08 3.10
CA TYR A 80 -7.00 -0.65 2.65
C TYR A 80 -7.39 -1.98 1.99
N ASP A 81 -6.62 -2.44 1.02
CA ASP A 81 -6.83 -3.69 0.31
C ASP A 81 -6.95 -4.91 1.21
N TRP A 82 -6.16 -4.96 2.28
CA TRP A 82 -6.27 -6.06 3.24
C TRP A 82 -7.59 -6.09 4.02
N ASP A 83 -8.32 -4.98 4.10
CA ASP A 83 -9.64 -4.90 4.71
C ASP A 83 -10.77 -5.14 3.70
N VAL A 84 -10.56 -4.74 2.45
CA VAL A 84 -11.57 -4.83 1.37
C VAL A 84 -11.45 -6.17 0.63
N TRP A 85 -10.23 -6.54 0.24
CA TRP A 85 -9.95 -7.70 -0.61
C TRP A 85 -9.29 -8.86 0.14
N GLY A 86 -8.69 -8.60 1.28
CA GLY A 86 -7.95 -9.56 2.08
C GLY A 86 -6.48 -9.70 1.68
N ASN A 87 -6.07 -9.29 0.51
CA ASN A 87 -4.69 -9.24 0.04
C ASN A 87 -4.01 -7.93 0.44
N THR A 88 -2.69 -7.88 0.43
CA THR A 88 -1.93 -6.66 0.77
C THR A 88 -2.07 -5.58 -0.28
N ASP A 89 -2.26 -5.97 -1.53
CA ASP A 89 -2.42 -5.10 -2.69
C ASP A 89 -3.34 -5.78 -3.70
N TYR A 90 -4.32 -5.05 -4.23
CA TYR A 90 -5.23 -5.55 -5.25
C TYR A 90 -5.79 -4.39 -6.09
N TRP A 91 -5.39 -4.32 -7.33
CA TRP A 91 -5.91 -3.35 -8.29
C TRP A 91 -7.28 -3.80 -8.83
N PRO A 92 -8.37 -3.20 -8.39
CA PRO A 92 -9.72 -3.62 -8.78
C PRO A 92 -10.06 -3.16 -10.20
N THR A 93 -11.02 -3.84 -10.82
CA THR A 93 -11.68 -3.34 -12.02
C THR A 93 -12.62 -2.18 -11.67
N LEU A 94 -12.98 -1.36 -12.65
CA LEU A 94 -13.94 -0.29 -12.47
C LEU A 94 -15.29 -0.78 -11.87
N ALA A 95 -15.76 -1.94 -12.30
CA ALA A 95 -17.00 -2.55 -11.78
C ALA A 95 -16.85 -2.96 -10.31
N GLU A 96 -15.72 -3.55 -9.94
CA GLU A 96 -15.42 -3.94 -8.54
C GLU A 96 -15.40 -2.72 -7.62
N VAL A 97 -14.74 -1.61 -8.04
CA VAL A 97 -14.74 -0.34 -7.30
C VAL A 97 -16.15 0.20 -7.07
N TRP A 98 -16.93 0.26 -8.15
CA TRP A 98 -18.28 0.81 -8.07
C TRP A 98 -19.22 -0.02 -7.21
N GLN A 99 -19.08 -1.33 -7.24
CA GLN A 99 -19.87 -2.27 -6.44
C GLN A 99 -19.54 -2.19 -4.95
N ASN A 100 -18.25 -2.15 -4.60
CA ASN A 100 -17.81 -2.17 -3.20
C ASN A 100 -17.98 -0.84 -2.49
N LYS A 101 -17.89 0.29 -3.20
CA LYS A 101 -17.96 1.65 -2.63
C LYS A 101 -16.90 1.92 -1.54
N ARG A 102 -15.88 1.10 -1.49
CA ARG A 102 -14.79 1.19 -0.51
C ARG A 102 -13.50 0.69 -1.15
N GLU A 103 -12.51 1.57 -1.29
CA GLU A 103 -11.25 1.30 -1.96
C GLU A 103 -10.13 2.21 -1.44
N ASP A 104 -8.90 1.81 -1.66
CA ASP A 104 -7.76 2.69 -1.43
C ASP A 104 -7.42 3.54 -2.67
N CYS A 105 -6.17 4.01 -2.78
CA CYS A 105 -5.80 4.98 -3.79
C CYS A 105 -5.84 4.42 -5.22
N ASP A 106 -5.58 3.14 -5.44
CA ASP A 106 -5.56 2.56 -6.79
C ASP A 106 -6.96 2.36 -7.35
N GLY A 107 -7.91 1.85 -6.57
CA GLY A 107 -9.31 1.76 -6.98
C GLY A 107 -9.95 3.14 -7.19
N GLN A 108 -9.65 4.11 -6.31
CA GLN A 108 -10.08 5.48 -6.50
C GLN A 108 -9.49 6.10 -7.78
N ALA A 109 -8.21 5.80 -8.11
CA ALA A 109 -7.58 6.26 -9.34
C ALA A 109 -8.19 5.61 -10.58
N VAL A 110 -8.52 4.31 -10.56
CA VAL A 110 -9.22 3.62 -11.65
C VAL A 110 -10.56 4.27 -11.94
N LEU A 111 -11.36 4.53 -10.92
CA LEU A 111 -12.66 5.21 -11.09
C LEU A 111 -12.48 6.64 -11.62
N THR A 112 -11.58 7.42 -11.04
CA THR A 112 -11.29 8.80 -11.47
C THR A 112 -10.86 8.84 -12.93
N ALA A 113 -9.91 7.98 -13.33
CA ALA A 113 -9.43 7.93 -14.70
C ALA A 113 -10.53 7.53 -15.70
N SER A 114 -11.39 6.58 -15.31
CA SER A 114 -12.50 6.13 -16.14
C SER A 114 -13.55 7.23 -16.32
N ILE A 115 -13.90 7.95 -15.26
CA ILE A 115 -14.80 9.11 -15.33
C ILE A 115 -14.20 10.19 -16.25
N LEU A 116 -12.95 10.58 -16.05
CA LEU A 116 -12.32 11.61 -16.87
C LEU A 116 -12.27 11.23 -18.35
N ARG A 117 -11.92 9.99 -18.66
CA ARG A 117 -11.95 9.52 -20.06
C ARG A 117 -13.36 9.50 -20.66
N SER A 118 -14.37 9.07 -19.91
CA SER A 118 -15.77 9.09 -20.38
C SER A 118 -16.28 10.50 -20.62
N ARG A 119 -15.69 11.51 -19.97
CA ARG A 119 -15.95 12.94 -20.14
C ARG A 119 -15.10 13.60 -21.25
N GLY A 120 -14.36 12.82 -22.04
CA GLY A 120 -13.61 13.31 -23.20
C GLY A 120 -12.20 13.82 -22.91
N PHE A 121 -11.64 13.58 -21.72
CA PHE A 121 -10.21 13.80 -21.48
C PHE A 121 -9.39 12.71 -22.19
N THR A 122 -8.54 13.10 -23.14
CA THR A 122 -7.84 12.13 -24.02
C THR A 122 -6.54 11.59 -23.44
N ASP A 123 -5.78 12.40 -22.71
CA ASP A 123 -4.48 12.02 -22.13
C ASP A 123 -4.64 11.76 -20.62
N VAL A 124 -5.35 10.69 -20.30
CA VAL A 124 -5.57 10.26 -18.90
C VAL A 124 -4.77 8.99 -18.64
N ARG A 125 -3.96 9.00 -17.60
CA ARG A 125 -3.08 7.88 -17.20
C ARG A 125 -3.08 7.70 -15.70
N ILE A 126 -2.94 6.47 -15.26
CA ILE A 126 -2.71 6.14 -13.86
C ILE A 126 -1.20 6.22 -13.60
N VAL A 127 -0.82 6.98 -12.59
CA VAL A 127 0.57 7.22 -12.18
C VAL A 127 0.70 7.07 -10.67
N GLY A 128 1.91 6.92 -10.18
CA GLY A 128 2.07 6.78 -8.74
C GLY A 128 3.51 6.78 -8.24
N ASN A 129 3.62 6.58 -6.96
CA ASN A 129 4.86 6.30 -6.26
C ASN A 129 4.68 5.05 -5.36
N LEU A 130 5.63 4.74 -4.50
CA LEU A 130 5.57 3.54 -3.64
C LEU A 130 4.48 3.61 -2.56
N SER A 131 3.89 4.77 -2.30
CA SER A 131 2.92 4.97 -1.21
C SER A 131 1.55 5.44 -1.69
N HIS A 132 1.41 5.87 -2.93
CA HIS A 132 0.16 6.44 -3.44
C HIS A 132 0.05 6.34 -4.96
N VAL A 133 -1.18 6.19 -5.43
CA VAL A 133 -1.57 6.15 -6.83
C VAL A 133 -2.55 7.30 -7.10
N TRP A 134 -2.41 7.96 -8.26
CA TRP A 134 -3.29 9.06 -8.69
C TRP A 134 -3.41 9.14 -10.20
N VAL A 135 -4.10 10.13 -10.71
CA VAL A 135 -4.37 10.28 -12.14
C VAL A 135 -3.65 11.49 -12.70
N ALA A 136 -2.93 11.30 -13.80
CA ALA A 136 -2.43 12.36 -14.65
C ALA A 136 -3.42 12.58 -15.82
N ALA A 137 -3.83 13.83 -16.06
CA ALA A 137 -4.72 14.23 -17.15
C ALA A 137 -4.06 15.40 -17.91
N GLY A 138 -3.35 15.08 -18.99
CA GLY A 138 -2.48 16.02 -19.69
C GLY A 138 -1.35 16.51 -18.78
N THR A 139 -1.28 17.84 -18.58
CA THR A 139 -0.31 18.48 -17.66
C THR A 139 -0.79 18.57 -16.21
N ASN A 140 -2.06 18.25 -15.96
CA ASN A 140 -2.67 18.32 -14.64
C ASN A 140 -2.65 16.96 -13.93
N GLU A 141 -2.83 17.00 -12.63
CA GLU A 141 -2.93 15.81 -11.79
C GLU A 141 -4.18 15.89 -10.90
N VAL A 142 -4.85 14.77 -10.73
CA VAL A 142 -6.05 14.62 -9.90
C VAL A 142 -5.73 13.63 -8.78
N MET A 143 -6.12 13.94 -7.56
CA MET A 143 -5.80 13.16 -6.36
C MET A 143 -4.29 13.10 -6.04
N SER A 144 -3.50 14.01 -6.59
CA SER A 144 -2.05 14.01 -6.44
C SER A 144 -1.62 14.47 -5.05
N PRO A 145 -0.69 13.75 -4.41
CA PRO A 145 -0.06 14.20 -3.17
C PRO A 145 1.02 15.27 -3.41
N GLN A 146 1.15 15.80 -4.64
CA GLN A 146 2.22 16.71 -5.08
C GLN A 146 3.62 16.13 -4.79
N ALA A 147 3.80 14.85 -5.07
CA ALA A 147 5.03 14.11 -4.81
C ALA A 147 5.62 13.53 -6.11
N ASP A 148 6.88 13.12 -6.04
CA ASP A 148 7.56 12.51 -7.19
C ASP A 148 6.86 11.23 -7.66
N LYS A 149 6.76 11.08 -8.98
CA LYS A 149 6.28 9.85 -9.61
C LYS A 149 7.40 8.83 -9.65
N ASN A 150 7.19 7.67 -9.04
CA ASN A 150 8.13 6.57 -9.13
C ASN A 150 7.77 5.59 -10.25
N PHE A 151 6.50 5.55 -10.68
CA PHE A 151 6.10 4.83 -11.85
C PHE A 151 5.11 5.65 -12.70
N GLN A 152 5.23 5.54 -14.00
CA GLN A 152 4.30 6.09 -14.98
C GLN A 152 4.50 5.40 -16.32
N ARG A 153 3.46 5.35 -17.15
CA ARG A 153 3.57 4.86 -18.50
C ARG A 153 3.83 6.02 -19.47
N VAL A 154 4.90 5.92 -20.27
CA VAL A 154 5.27 6.91 -21.27
C VAL A 154 5.59 6.16 -22.56
N ASP A 155 4.91 6.52 -23.65
CA ASP A 155 5.07 5.90 -24.97
C ASP A 155 4.90 4.35 -24.92
N GLY A 156 3.90 3.90 -24.17
CA GLY A 156 3.59 2.48 -24.01
C GLY A 156 4.56 1.70 -23.11
N LYS A 157 5.62 2.32 -22.58
CA LYS A 157 6.63 1.68 -21.71
C LYS A 157 6.48 2.15 -20.27
N LEU A 158 6.52 1.21 -19.33
CA LEU A 158 6.56 1.53 -17.92
C LEU A 158 7.94 2.14 -17.57
N LYS A 159 7.94 3.39 -17.12
CA LYS A 159 9.13 4.05 -16.55
C LYS A 159 9.06 3.96 -15.05
N VAL A 160 10.10 3.41 -14.43
CA VAL A 160 10.26 3.30 -12.99
C VAL A 160 11.49 4.11 -12.56
N ARG A 161 11.33 4.91 -11.50
CA ARG A 161 12.41 5.67 -10.87
C ARG A 161 12.55 5.27 -9.41
N LEU A 162 13.77 5.30 -8.89
CA LEU A 162 14.00 5.06 -7.47
C LEU A 162 13.37 6.19 -6.64
N PRO A 163 12.74 5.85 -5.50
CA PRO A 163 12.13 6.83 -4.62
C PRO A 163 13.21 7.68 -3.91
N GLY A 164 12.93 8.95 -3.69
CA GLY A 164 13.71 9.78 -2.79
C GLY A 164 13.52 9.38 -1.32
N ALA A 165 14.41 9.85 -0.43
CA ALA A 165 14.37 9.51 0.99
C ALA A 165 13.02 9.82 1.66
N LYS A 166 12.40 10.94 1.32
CA LYS A 166 11.06 11.32 1.83
C LYS A 166 10.00 10.29 1.43
N THR A 167 9.94 9.92 0.15
CA THR A 167 8.98 8.92 -0.35
C THR A 167 9.22 7.57 0.32
N PHE A 168 10.48 7.17 0.50
CA PHE A 168 10.83 5.94 1.20
C PHE A 168 10.32 5.94 2.65
N LEU A 169 10.54 7.02 3.42
CA LEU A 169 10.05 7.13 4.80
C LEU A 169 8.52 7.10 4.89
N LEU A 170 7.83 7.79 3.98
CA LEU A 170 6.36 7.77 3.92
C LEU A 170 5.84 6.36 3.58
N THR A 171 6.48 5.68 2.63
CA THR A 171 6.15 4.28 2.30
C THR A 171 6.37 3.36 3.50
N TRP A 172 7.51 3.50 4.19
CA TRP A 172 7.81 2.74 5.40
C TRP A 172 6.74 2.95 6.48
N ALA A 173 6.35 4.20 6.73
CA ALA A 173 5.29 4.52 7.68
C ALA A 173 3.93 3.96 7.24
N HIS A 174 3.64 3.93 5.92
CA HIS A 174 2.42 3.35 5.37
C HIS A 174 2.37 1.81 5.55
N ILE A 175 3.47 1.12 5.27
CA ILE A 175 3.59 -0.34 5.46
C ILE A 175 3.29 -0.74 6.91
N ASN A 176 3.59 0.11 7.88
CA ASN A 176 3.28 -0.17 9.29
C ASN A 176 1.76 -0.14 9.62
N LYS A 177 0.91 0.25 8.66
CA LYS A 177 -0.55 0.08 8.76
C LYS A 177 -1.03 -1.34 8.41
N PHE A 178 -0.14 -2.19 7.95
CA PHE A 178 -0.44 -3.61 7.72
C PHE A 178 -0.96 -4.27 9.01
N PRO A 179 -1.97 -5.16 8.93
CA PRO A 179 -2.64 -5.71 10.11
C PRO A 179 -1.67 -6.29 11.15
N ALA A 180 -1.74 -5.79 12.37
CA ALA A 180 -0.83 -6.16 13.45
C ALA A 180 -0.79 -7.68 13.68
N ALA A 181 -1.96 -8.37 13.61
CA ALA A 181 -2.03 -9.81 13.75
C ALA A 181 -1.19 -10.55 12.68
N ARG A 182 -1.25 -10.10 11.42
CA ARG A 182 -0.45 -10.67 10.32
C ARG A 182 1.05 -10.38 10.51
N SER A 183 1.40 -9.18 10.96
CA SER A 183 2.78 -8.81 11.29
C SER A 183 3.35 -9.67 12.42
N LEU A 184 2.55 -9.95 13.46
CA LEU A 184 2.94 -10.83 14.57
C LEU A 184 3.09 -12.29 14.12
N LEU A 185 2.25 -12.77 13.22
CA LEU A 185 2.39 -14.11 12.62
C LEU A 185 3.68 -14.23 11.83
N LEU A 186 4.07 -13.20 11.07
CA LEU A 186 5.35 -13.18 10.35
C LEU A 186 6.53 -13.17 11.31
N LEU A 187 6.49 -12.35 12.37
CA LEU A 187 7.52 -12.34 13.41
C LEU A 187 7.66 -13.73 14.05
N LEU A 188 6.54 -14.35 14.41
CA LEU A 188 6.51 -15.68 14.98
C LEU A 188 7.14 -16.72 14.03
N ALA A 189 6.76 -16.70 12.75
CA ALA A 189 7.33 -17.61 11.74
C ALA A 189 8.84 -17.42 11.57
N VAL A 190 9.31 -16.16 11.51
CA VAL A 190 10.74 -15.86 11.43
C VAL A 190 11.47 -16.45 12.65
N LEU A 191 10.96 -16.23 13.85
CA LEU A 191 11.59 -16.75 15.08
C LEU A 191 11.59 -18.28 15.13
N ILE A 192 10.49 -18.95 14.78
CA ILE A 192 10.42 -20.42 14.74
C ILE A 192 11.42 -20.97 13.73
N LEU A 193 11.50 -20.41 12.53
CA LEU A 193 12.39 -20.90 11.47
C LEU A 193 13.86 -20.55 11.73
N THR A 194 14.15 -19.51 12.50
CA THR A 194 15.50 -19.11 12.88
C THR A 194 15.94 -19.70 14.22
N LEU A 195 15.04 -20.36 14.97
CA LEU A 195 15.36 -21.03 16.20
C LEU A 195 16.59 -21.92 16.04
N HIS A 196 17.61 -21.66 16.87
CA HIS A 196 18.77 -22.51 17.02
C HIS A 196 18.54 -23.46 18.19
N PRO A 197 19.00 -24.73 18.14
CA PRO A 197 18.82 -25.69 19.25
C PRO A 197 19.42 -25.25 20.59
N VAL A 198 20.23 -24.20 20.58
CA VAL A 198 20.87 -23.63 21.80
C VAL A 198 20.05 -22.52 22.46
N TRP A 199 18.90 -22.14 21.87
CA TRP A 199 18.08 -21.07 22.45
C TRP A 199 17.30 -21.57 23.64
N ASP A 200 17.46 -20.87 24.75
CA ASP A 200 16.59 -21.01 25.90
C ASP A 200 15.18 -20.44 25.56
N VAL A 201 14.16 -21.12 26.01
CA VAL A 201 12.75 -20.71 25.87
C VAL A 201 12.52 -19.27 26.38
N LYS A 202 13.24 -18.88 27.45
CA LYS A 202 13.20 -17.53 28.00
C LYS A 202 13.73 -16.48 27.01
N GLN A 203 14.87 -16.76 26.36
CA GLN A 203 15.42 -15.85 25.32
C GLN A 203 14.49 -15.71 24.13
N TRP A 204 13.85 -16.81 23.74
CA TRP A 204 12.88 -16.81 22.65
C TRP A 204 11.69 -15.88 22.95
N TRP A 205 11.06 -16.05 24.13
CA TRP A 205 9.93 -15.22 24.54
C TRP A 205 10.32 -13.76 24.75
N MET A 206 11.51 -13.49 25.25
CA MET A 206 12.04 -12.13 25.39
C MET A 206 12.20 -11.46 24.02
N THR A 207 12.81 -12.14 23.05
CA THR A 207 13.01 -11.63 21.70
C THR A 207 11.67 -11.41 20.99
N PHE A 208 10.74 -12.35 21.11
CA PHE A 208 9.39 -12.21 20.59
C PHE A 208 8.66 -11.01 21.22
N GLY A 209 8.69 -10.88 22.54
CA GLY A 209 8.03 -9.79 23.26
C GLY A 209 8.55 -8.42 22.87
N ILE A 210 9.86 -8.25 22.73
CA ILE A 210 10.48 -6.98 22.29
C ILE A 210 10.05 -6.67 20.83
N GLY A 211 10.14 -7.66 19.94
CA GLY A 211 9.74 -7.49 18.55
C GLY A 211 8.24 -7.18 18.39
N ALA A 212 7.39 -7.88 19.14
CA ALA A 212 5.95 -7.66 19.16
C ALA A 212 5.60 -6.25 19.67
N ALA A 213 6.21 -5.80 20.76
CA ALA A 213 6.03 -4.45 21.28
C ALA A 213 6.44 -3.39 20.23
N GLY A 214 7.56 -3.61 19.55
CA GLY A 214 8.01 -2.75 18.46
C GLY A 214 7.00 -2.68 17.30
N LEU A 215 6.50 -3.82 16.84
CA LEU A 215 5.50 -3.88 15.76
C LEU A 215 4.17 -3.22 16.14
N LEU A 216 3.70 -3.40 17.38
CA LEU A 216 2.48 -2.76 17.87
C LEU A 216 2.62 -1.24 17.97
N LEU A 217 3.78 -0.77 18.43
CA LEU A 217 4.09 0.67 18.42
C LEU A 217 4.12 1.23 16.99
N LEU A 218 4.74 0.53 16.05
CA LEU A 218 4.77 0.95 14.65
C LEU A 218 3.36 0.99 14.05
N TYR A 219 2.53 0.02 14.34
CA TYR A 219 1.14 -0.01 13.89
C TYR A 219 0.34 1.19 14.41
N ASP A 220 0.44 1.52 15.69
CA ASP A 220 -0.29 2.65 16.28
C ASP A 220 0.28 4.01 15.85
N TRP A 221 1.60 4.18 15.88
CA TRP A 221 2.24 5.48 15.63
C TRP A 221 2.62 5.72 14.17
N GLY A 222 2.72 4.71 13.32
CA GLY A 222 3.02 4.87 11.89
C GLY A 222 2.02 5.76 11.17
N GLY A 223 0.71 5.57 11.41
CA GLY A 223 -0.32 6.44 10.84
C GLY A 223 -0.34 7.85 11.43
N LYS A 224 -0.07 7.98 12.73
CA LYS A 224 0.05 9.29 13.38
C LYS A 224 1.26 10.07 12.85
N TYR A 225 2.37 9.37 12.57
CA TYR A 225 3.56 9.95 11.95
C TYR A 225 3.28 10.50 10.54
N LEU A 226 2.45 9.82 9.76
CA LEU A 226 2.05 10.27 8.43
C LEU A 226 1.15 11.52 8.45
N GLN A 227 0.32 11.66 9.48
CA GLN A 227 -0.71 12.70 9.58
C GLN A 227 -0.24 13.95 10.30
N SER A 228 0.78 13.87 11.13
CA SER A 228 1.22 14.99 11.96
C SER A 228 2.74 15.08 12.07
N SER A 229 3.25 16.31 12.08
CA SER A 229 4.63 16.63 12.46
C SER A 229 4.84 16.64 13.99
N ALA A 230 3.90 16.12 14.77
CA ALA A 230 3.99 16.15 16.22
C ALA A 230 5.16 15.31 16.74
N VAL A 231 5.94 15.87 17.66
CA VAL A 231 7.13 15.22 18.27
C VAL A 231 6.79 13.86 18.87
N GLY A 232 5.60 13.74 19.50
CA GLY A 232 5.15 12.45 20.07
C GLY A 232 4.96 11.37 19.02
N ALA A 233 4.39 11.70 17.86
CA ALA A 233 4.21 10.74 16.76
C ALA A 233 5.56 10.24 16.21
N SER A 234 6.53 11.14 16.05
CA SER A 234 7.90 10.78 15.66
C SER A 234 8.56 9.89 16.70
N LEU A 235 8.44 10.20 17.99
CA LEU A 235 9.05 9.41 19.06
C LEU A 235 8.52 7.98 19.10
N GLY A 236 7.19 7.78 19.04
CA GLY A 236 6.58 6.46 19.03
C GLY A 236 6.99 5.62 17.80
N PHE A 237 7.01 6.25 16.63
CA PHE A 237 7.46 5.61 15.39
C PHE A 237 8.92 5.13 15.47
N TRP A 238 9.85 6.01 15.91
CA TRP A 238 11.26 5.65 16.00
C TRP A 238 11.56 4.67 17.13
N THR A 239 10.84 4.75 18.25
CA THR A 239 10.94 3.76 19.34
C THR A 239 10.51 2.37 18.84
N GLY A 240 9.41 2.27 18.08
CA GLY A 240 8.99 1.01 17.49
C GLY A 240 10.04 0.41 16.56
N ASN A 241 10.65 1.21 15.68
CA ASN A 241 11.74 0.76 14.80
C ASN A 241 12.94 0.27 15.62
N LEU A 242 13.33 0.99 16.67
CA LEU A 242 14.45 0.61 17.54
C LEU A 242 14.20 -0.73 18.23
N LEU A 243 13.00 -0.99 18.74
CA LEU A 243 12.65 -2.26 19.37
C LEU A 243 12.68 -3.42 18.37
N VAL A 244 12.20 -3.24 17.15
CA VAL A 244 12.30 -4.27 16.10
C VAL A 244 13.76 -4.57 15.77
N LEU A 245 14.59 -3.54 15.60
CA LEU A 245 16.02 -3.72 15.34
C LEU A 245 16.73 -4.40 16.52
N LEU A 246 16.37 -4.08 17.75
CA LEU A 246 16.88 -4.72 18.95
C LEU A 246 16.51 -6.22 18.98
N ALA A 247 15.26 -6.57 18.67
CA ALA A 247 14.83 -7.96 18.57
C ALA A 247 15.62 -8.74 17.50
N ILE A 248 15.85 -8.14 16.33
CA ILE A 248 16.68 -8.73 15.27
C ILE A 248 18.13 -8.90 15.75
N GLY A 249 18.70 -7.89 16.41
CA GLY A 249 20.05 -7.94 16.98
C GLY A 249 20.21 -9.03 18.03
N LEU A 250 19.25 -9.18 18.94
CA LEU A 250 19.23 -10.26 19.94
C LEU A 250 19.14 -11.63 19.28
N ALA A 251 18.27 -11.78 18.29
CA ALA A 251 18.14 -13.01 17.51
C ALA A 251 19.45 -13.39 16.80
N TYR A 252 20.20 -12.42 16.31
CA TYR A 252 21.50 -12.66 15.67
C TYR A 252 22.62 -12.93 16.67
N TYR A 253 22.68 -12.20 17.78
CA TYR A 253 23.75 -12.33 18.79
C TYR A 253 23.72 -13.68 19.49
N THR A 254 22.54 -14.14 19.87
CA THR A 254 22.35 -15.44 20.53
C THR A 254 22.67 -16.64 19.63
N LYS A 255 22.88 -16.38 18.32
CA LYS A 255 23.26 -17.41 17.33
C LYS A 255 24.76 -17.71 17.30
N ARG A 256 25.60 -16.90 17.97
CA ARG A 256 27.04 -17.19 18.08
C ARG A 256 27.25 -18.32 19.08
N PRO A 257 27.86 -19.45 18.70
CA PRO A 257 28.29 -20.45 19.69
C PRO A 257 29.27 -19.77 20.64
N ALA A 258 29.00 -19.86 21.95
CA ALA A 258 30.00 -19.52 22.96
C ALA A 258 31.21 -20.40 22.68
N ASN A 259 32.32 -19.78 22.31
CA ASN A 259 33.67 -20.31 22.13
C ASN A 259 33.80 -21.84 22.22
N GLN A 260 34.08 -22.49 21.11
CA GLN A 260 34.86 -23.71 21.18
C GLN A 260 36.28 -23.29 21.62
N PRO A 261 36.79 -23.72 22.78
CA PRO A 261 38.20 -23.57 23.06
C PRO A 261 38.98 -24.37 22.03
N GLY A 262 39.97 -23.73 21.42
CA GLY A 262 40.92 -24.34 20.51
C GLY A 262 41.79 -25.38 21.16
#